data_d5dabb2089e07480e5eabdbcf6d4f13a
#
_entry.id   d5dabb2089e07480e5eabdbcf6d4f13a
#
_cell.length_a   1.000
_cell.length_b   1.000
_cell.length_c   1.000
_cell.angle_alpha   90.00
_cell.angle_beta   90.00
_cell.angle_gamma   90.00
#
_symmetry.space_group_name_H-M   'P 1'
#
loop_
_entity.id
_entity.type
_entity.pdbx_description
1 polymer ?
#
loop_
_entity_poly.entity_id
_entity_poly.type
_entity_poly.pdbx_seq_one_letter_code
_entity_poly.pdbx_strand_id
1 'polypeptide(L)'
;VEVEEIPHWQISKSKKATNLDENFESQVTLSLPSAEEKLENDIVFVLDKSTSVQLENEALEMLKELQAQAKENGAKVKVGVVIFNKEAHKSDFMDLETQYDAIAAAIRENISSGTNLSAGILAGKKMLDEDTQVAAGRKSLVLLSDGITYIFGEKPTAVAWGFENDGSEHSWVGPDNWILK
;
A
#
# COMPACT_ATOMS: atom_id res chain seq x y z
N VAL A 1 1.75 -35.44 -12.95
CA VAL A 1 0.96 -35.55 -11.71
C VAL A 1 1.36 -34.35 -10.89
N GLU A 2 0.53 -33.30 -10.91
CA GLU A 2 0.67 -32.17 -9.99
C GLU A 2 0.43 -32.68 -8.59
N VAL A 3 1.43 -32.60 -7.74
CA VAL A 3 1.27 -32.85 -6.31
C VAL A 3 0.67 -31.57 -5.74
N GLU A 4 -0.63 -31.57 -5.42
CA GLU A 4 -1.22 -30.53 -4.61
C GLU A 4 -0.44 -30.41 -3.30
N GLU A 5 0.24 -29.30 -3.08
CA GLU A 5 0.85 -29.00 -1.78
C GLU A 5 -0.26 -28.93 -0.73
N ILE A 6 -0.31 -29.90 0.15
CA ILE A 6 -1.25 -29.93 1.27
C ILE A 6 -0.86 -28.77 2.20
N PRO A 7 -1.75 -27.79 2.45
CA PRO A 7 -1.45 -26.68 3.33
C PRO A 7 -0.92 -27.13 4.68
N HIS A 8 0.14 -26.52 5.17
CA HIS A 8 0.86 -26.92 6.38
C HIS A 8 -0.03 -27.13 7.62
N TRP A 9 -1.15 -26.41 7.73
CA TRP A 9 -2.12 -26.55 8.80
C TRP A 9 -2.92 -27.88 8.77
N GLN A 10 -2.98 -28.58 7.63
CA GLN A 10 -3.67 -29.86 7.55
C GLN A 10 -2.87 -31.00 8.19
N ILE A 11 -1.57 -30.80 8.43
CA ILE A 11 -0.65 -31.81 8.96
C ILE A 11 -0.78 -31.94 10.49
N SER A 12 -1.31 -30.95 11.18
CA SER A 12 -1.35 -30.88 12.64
C SER A 12 -2.65 -31.40 13.28
N LYS A 13 -3.52 -32.04 12.51
CA LYS A 13 -4.74 -32.66 13.05
C LYS A 13 -4.38 -33.89 13.90
N SER A 14 -4.86 -33.92 15.11
CA SER A 14 -4.69 -35.10 15.95
C SER A 14 -6.03 -35.63 16.43
N LYS A 15 -6.09 -36.95 16.53
CA LYS A 15 -7.21 -37.68 17.11
C LYS A 15 -6.66 -38.58 18.22
N LYS A 16 -7.21 -38.46 19.42
CA LYS A 16 -6.89 -39.28 20.55
C LYS A 16 -8.15 -39.94 21.05
N ALA A 17 -8.09 -41.24 21.37
CA ALA A 17 -9.19 -41.95 22.02
C ALA A 17 -8.66 -42.61 23.29
N THR A 18 -9.46 -42.63 24.36
CA THR A 18 -9.19 -43.43 25.55
C THR A 18 -9.60 -44.88 25.29
N ASN A 19 -9.09 -45.81 26.12
CA ASN A 19 -9.66 -47.17 26.15
C ASN A 19 -11.12 -47.08 26.65
N LEU A 20 -11.88 -48.13 26.35
CA LEU A 20 -13.23 -48.28 26.90
C LEU A 20 -13.16 -48.38 28.43
N ASP A 21 -14.05 -47.67 29.09
CA ASP A 21 -14.26 -47.74 30.52
C ASP A 21 -15.16 -48.93 30.90
N GLU A 22 -15.55 -49.00 32.19
CA GLU A 22 -16.42 -50.05 32.73
C GLU A 22 -17.83 -50.05 32.13
N ASN A 23 -18.25 -48.93 31.50
CA ASN A 23 -19.55 -48.76 30.85
C ASN A 23 -19.45 -48.97 29.32
N PHE A 24 -18.30 -49.36 28.82
CA PHE A 24 -17.99 -49.49 27.38
C PHE A 24 -18.01 -48.12 26.66
N GLU A 25 -17.68 -47.03 27.36
CA GLU A 25 -17.59 -45.69 26.78
C GLU A 25 -16.11 -45.31 26.54
N SER A 26 -15.86 -44.53 25.49
CA SER A 26 -14.55 -44.02 25.15
C SER A 26 -14.65 -42.50 24.83
N GLN A 27 -13.74 -41.72 25.37
CA GLN A 27 -13.63 -40.32 25.06
C GLN A 27 -12.73 -40.13 23.84
N VAL A 28 -13.26 -39.47 22.81
CA VAL A 28 -12.52 -39.10 21.62
C VAL A 28 -12.23 -37.60 21.63
N THR A 29 -10.95 -37.25 21.66
CA THR A 29 -10.50 -35.86 21.55
C THR A 29 -10.02 -35.61 20.13
N LEU A 30 -10.62 -34.65 19.46
CA LEU A 30 -10.20 -34.15 18.16
C LEU A 30 -9.53 -32.79 18.36
N SER A 31 -8.26 -32.69 18.00
CA SER A 31 -7.56 -31.41 17.97
C SER A 31 -7.52 -30.90 16.54
N LEU A 32 -8.11 -29.73 16.35
CA LEU A 32 -8.07 -28.96 15.12
C LEU A 32 -7.26 -27.70 15.43
N PRO A 33 -5.92 -27.74 15.30
CA PRO A 33 -5.17 -26.50 15.48
C PRO A 33 -5.61 -25.53 14.39
N SER A 34 -6.05 -24.34 14.78
CA SER A 34 -6.14 -23.24 13.84
C SER A 34 -4.71 -22.83 13.52
N ALA A 35 -4.34 -22.86 12.25
CA ALA A 35 -3.18 -22.10 11.83
C ALA A 35 -3.52 -20.63 12.11
N GLU A 36 -2.74 -19.96 12.94
CA GLU A 36 -2.70 -18.51 12.91
C GLU A 36 -2.14 -18.14 11.53
N GLU A 37 -3.03 -17.99 10.56
CA GLU A 37 -2.66 -17.30 9.33
C GLU A 37 -2.27 -15.89 9.75
N LYS A 38 -0.98 -15.61 9.77
CA LYS A 38 -0.52 -14.21 9.84
C LYS A 38 -1.03 -13.54 8.58
N LEU A 39 -2.13 -12.81 8.74
CA LEU A 39 -2.79 -12.12 7.65
C LEU A 39 -1.84 -11.05 7.13
N GLU A 40 -1.30 -11.28 5.95
CA GLU A 40 -0.45 -10.31 5.26
C GLU A 40 -1.32 -9.26 4.58
N ASN A 41 -0.96 -8.01 4.74
CA ASN A 41 -1.65 -6.86 4.16
C ASN A 41 -0.66 -6.01 3.38
N ASP A 42 -1.07 -5.54 2.20
CA ASP A 42 -0.32 -4.58 1.40
C ASP A 42 -0.94 -3.20 1.53
N ILE A 43 -0.13 -2.23 1.89
CA ILE A 43 -0.54 -0.83 1.99
C ILE A 43 0.39 0.01 1.15
N VAL A 44 -0.16 0.78 0.21
CA VAL A 44 0.62 1.73 -0.57
C VAL A 44 0.29 3.15 -0.13
N PHE A 45 1.30 3.87 0.35
CA PHE A 45 1.23 5.30 0.60
C PHE A 45 1.51 6.05 -0.70
N VAL A 46 0.56 6.86 -1.15
CA VAL A 46 0.70 7.73 -2.31
C VAL A 46 0.77 9.17 -1.80
N LEU A 47 1.95 9.77 -1.86
CA LEU A 47 2.25 11.04 -1.22
C LEU A 47 2.54 12.13 -2.25
N ASP A 48 1.78 13.22 -2.15
CA ASP A 48 2.00 14.45 -2.90
C ASP A 48 3.26 15.17 -2.39
N LYS A 49 4.21 15.38 -3.27
CA LYS A 49 5.46 16.12 -3.04
C LYS A 49 5.51 17.44 -3.81
N SER A 50 4.35 17.98 -4.18
CA SER A 50 4.28 19.31 -4.77
C SER A 50 4.73 20.37 -3.75
N THR A 51 5.19 21.51 -4.25
CA THR A 51 5.75 22.58 -3.41
C THR A 51 4.72 23.25 -2.49
N SER A 52 3.43 23.09 -2.77
CA SER A 52 2.33 23.62 -1.97
C SER A 52 1.96 22.73 -0.78
N VAL A 53 2.45 21.49 -0.75
CA VAL A 53 2.06 20.45 0.20
C VAL A 53 3.21 20.02 1.07
N GLN A 54 2.96 19.91 2.37
CA GLN A 54 3.91 19.40 3.36
C GLN A 54 3.22 18.35 4.23
N LEU A 55 2.95 17.16 3.66
CA LEU A 55 2.25 16.04 4.33
C LEU A 55 3.21 14.92 4.76
N GLU A 56 4.50 15.21 4.78
CA GLU A 56 5.52 14.22 5.14
C GLU A 56 5.41 13.77 6.60
N ASN A 57 5.20 14.73 7.51
CA ASN A 57 5.07 14.43 8.92
C ASN A 57 3.81 13.61 9.21
N GLU A 58 2.70 13.95 8.59
CA GLU A 58 1.44 13.22 8.69
C GLU A 58 1.59 11.79 8.18
N ALA A 59 2.28 11.60 7.05
CA ALA A 59 2.58 10.28 6.53
C ALA A 59 3.44 9.44 7.49
N LEU A 60 4.42 10.06 8.13
CA LEU A 60 5.30 9.40 9.11
C LEU A 60 4.56 9.07 10.42
N GLU A 61 3.67 9.93 10.87
CA GLU A 61 2.80 9.66 12.03
C GLU A 61 1.87 8.48 11.75
N MET A 62 1.22 8.46 10.59
CA MET A 62 0.38 7.34 10.16
C MET A 62 1.18 6.03 10.05
N LEU A 63 2.40 6.08 9.51
CA LEU A 63 3.28 4.92 9.42
C LEU A 63 3.63 4.36 10.79
N LYS A 64 3.92 5.24 11.75
CA LYS A 64 4.24 4.86 13.14
C LYS A 64 3.05 4.23 13.85
N GLU A 65 1.87 4.79 13.68
CA GLU A 65 0.65 4.24 14.24
C GLU A 65 0.31 2.88 13.63
N LEU A 66 0.44 2.76 12.31
CA LEU A 66 0.26 1.50 11.60
C LEU A 66 1.20 0.40 12.13
N GLN A 67 2.48 0.74 12.36
CA GLN A 67 3.45 -0.19 12.94
C GLN A 67 3.04 -0.65 14.34
N ALA A 68 2.57 0.28 15.19
CA ALA A 68 2.13 -0.04 16.52
C ALA A 68 0.92 -0.98 16.51
N GLN A 69 -0.07 -0.70 15.67
CA GLN A 69 -1.27 -1.53 15.52
C GLN A 69 -0.96 -2.89 14.91
N ALA A 70 -0.09 -2.95 13.91
CA ALA A 70 0.34 -4.21 13.30
C ALA A 70 1.01 -5.12 14.33
N LYS A 71 1.87 -4.55 15.17
CA LYS A 71 2.55 -5.26 16.25
C LYS A 71 1.58 -5.76 17.32
N GLU A 72 0.62 -4.94 17.74
CA GLU A 72 -0.39 -5.28 18.74
C GLU A 72 -1.28 -6.44 18.28
N ASN A 73 -1.66 -6.41 17.00
CA ASN A 73 -2.57 -7.40 16.40
C ASN A 73 -1.85 -8.61 15.79
N GLY A 74 -0.51 -8.66 15.84
CA GLY A 74 0.28 -9.72 15.20
C GLY A 74 0.14 -9.77 13.68
N ALA A 75 -0.30 -8.65 13.06
CA ALA A 75 -0.49 -8.57 11.62
C ALA A 75 0.85 -8.35 10.90
N LYS A 76 1.01 -9.03 9.75
CA LYS A 76 2.12 -8.77 8.85
C LYS A 76 1.70 -7.72 7.82
N VAL A 77 2.47 -6.65 7.70
CA VAL A 77 2.17 -5.54 6.81
C VAL A 77 3.37 -5.24 5.93
N LYS A 78 3.15 -5.21 4.61
CA LYS A 78 4.10 -4.67 3.65
C LYS A 78 3.65 -3.27 3.23
N VAL A 79 4.57 -2.35 3.18
CA VAL A 79 4.33 -0.97 2.78
C VAL A 79 5.10 -0.64 1.51
N GLY A 80 4.38 -0.17 0.51
CA GLY A 80 4.94 0.49 -0.66
C GLY A 80 4.79 2.00 -0.55
N VAL A 81 5.74 2.75 -1.06
CA VAL A 81 5.69 4.21 -1.09
C VAL A 81 5.72 4.68 -2.53
N VAL A 82 4.78 5.51 -2.87
CA VAL A 82 4.75 6.27 -4.12
C VAL A 82 4.78 7.74 -3.76
N ILE A 83 5.81 8.43 -4.17
CA ILE A 83 5.85 9.89 -4.11
C ILE A 83 5.62 10.45 -5.50
N PHE A 84 4.88 11.53 -5.62
CA PHE A 84 4.62 12.12 -6.92
C PHE A 84 4.73 13.64 -6.94
N ASN A 85 5.17 14.12 -8.08
CA ASN A 85 5.09 15.51 -8.51
C ASN A 85 4.60 15.55 -9.98
N LYS A 86 5.45 15.83 -10.96
CA LYS A 86 5.13 15.64 -12.39
C LYS A 86 4.94 14.17 -12.74
N GLU A 87 5.77 13.33 -12.13
CA GLU A 87 5.87 11.90 -12.35
C GLU A 87 5.74 11.19 -11.02
N ALA A 88 5.46 9.91 -11.06
CA ALA A 88 5.40 9.09 -9.87
C ALA A 88 6.67 8.24 -9.73
N HIS A 89 7.25 8.28 -8.55
CA HIS A 89 8.39 7.46 -8.13
C HIS A 89 7.90 6.44 -7.11
N LYS A 90 8.16 5.17 -7.36
CA LYS A 90 7.72 4.08 -6.49
C LYS A 90 8.90 3.36 -5.85
N SER A 91 8.74 2.98 -4.60
CA SER A 91 9.62 2.02 -3.93
C SER A 91 9.22 0.58 -4.30
N ASP A 92 10.00 -0.39 -3.83
CA ASP A 92 9.51 -1.75 -3.67
C ASP A 92 8.61 -1.86 -2.42
N PHE A 93 7.86 -2.98 -2.29
CA PHE A 93 7.22 -3.29 -1.02
C PHE A 93 8.25 -3.66 0.04
N MET A 94 8.11 -3.07 1.21
CA MET A 94 8.99 -3.24 2.36
C MET A 94 8.20 -3.75 3.56
N ASP A 95 8.77 -4.67 4.29
CA ASP A 95 8.18 -5.19 5.52
C ASP A 95 8.20 -4.10 6.62
N LEU A 96 7.03 -3.77 7.17
CA LEU A 96 6.86 -2.66 8.11
C LEU A 96 7.58 -2.89 9.44
N GLU A 97 7.73 -4.13 9.88
CA GLU A 97 8.39 -4.44 11.14
C GLU A 97 9.91 -4.31 11.04
N THR A 98 10.48 -4.78 9.94
CA THR A 98 11.94 -4.91 9.79
C THR A 98 12.57 -3.79 8.97
N GLN A 99 11.80 -3.08 8.14
CA GLN A 99 12.30 -2.08 7.19
C GLN A 99 11.68 -0.68 7.41
N TYR A 100 11.21 -0.38 8.62
CA TYR A 100 10.57 0.90 8.95
C TYR A 100 11.40 2.12 8.52
N ASP A 101 12.70 2.12 8.79
CA ASP A 101 13.57 3.25 8.45
C ASP A 101 13.73 3.46 6.94
N ALA A 102 13.71 2.37 6.17
CA ALA A 102 13.74 2.44 4.70
C ALA A 102 12.42 3.01 4.14
N ILE A 103 11.27 2.62 4.71
CA ILE A 103 9.97 3.18 4.35
C ILE A 103 9.93 4.68 4.68
N ALA A 104 10.38 5.05 5.88
CA ALA A 104 10.44 6.45 6.29
C ALA A 104 11.39 7.27 5.41
N ALA A 105 12.51 6.69 4.97
CA ALA A 105 13.43 7.34 4.03
C ALA A 105 12.78 7.58 2.66
N ALA A 106 12.03 6.60 2.14
CA ALA A 106 11.27 6.75 0.89
C ALA A 106 10.20 7.85 0.98
N ILE A 107 9.50 7.96 2.13
CA ILE A 107 8.56 9.06 2.38
C ILE A 107 9.27 10.42 2.38
N ARG A 108 10.49 10.50 2.91
CA ARG A 108 11.27 11.75 2.99
C ARG A 108 12.00 12.13 1.72
N GLU A 109 12.00 11.27 0.72
CA GLU A 109 12.69 11.57 -0.53
C GLU A 109 12.13 12.85 -1.17
N ASN A 110 13.03 13.73 -1.60
CA ASN A 110 12.65 14.99 -2.24
C ASN A 110 12.65 14.86 -3.75
N ILE A 111 11.55 15.26 -4.34
CA ILE A 111 11.40 15.39 -5.79
C ILE A 111 10.92 16.79 -6.14
N SER A 112 11.32 17.30 -7.30
CA SER A 112 11.04 18.69 -7.66
C SER A 112 9.74 18.86 -8.44
N SER A 113 9.11 19.97 -8.21
CA SER A 113 7.95 20.65 -8.82
C SER A 113 6.96 19.92 -9.73
N GLY A 114 5.73 20.35 -9.67
CA GLY A 114 4.55 19.88 -10.42
C GLY A 114 3.65 19.01 -9.56
N THR A 115 2.43 18.78 -10.04
CA THR A 115 1.46 17.95 -9.34
C THR A 115 0.66 17.12 -10.33
N ASN A 116 0.91 15.81 -10.36
CA ASN A 116 0.24 14.84 -11.20
C ASN A 116 -0.40 13.75 -10.34
N LEU A 117 -1.54 14.08 -9.77
CA LEU A 117 -2.29 13.18 -8.88
C LEU A 117 -2.62 11.85 -9.57
N SER A 118 -2.97 11.89 -10.85
CA SER A 118 -3.32 10.67 -11.61
C SER A 118 -2.14 9.73 -11.74
N ALA A 119 -0.93 10.25 -11.96
CA ALA A 119 0.28 9.41 -12.03
C ALA A 119 0.55 8.73 -10.69
N GLY A 120 0.40 9.45 -9.57
CA GLY A 120 0.54 8.89 -8.22
C GLY A 120 -0.44 7.74 -7.96
N ILE A 121 -1.73 7.96 -8.22
CA ILE A 121 -2.77 6.95 -8.02
C ILE A 121 -2.55 5.73 -8.93
N LEU A 122 -2.25 5.95 -10.21
CA LEU A 122 -2.02 4.85 -11.15
C LEU A 122 -0.78 4.02 -10.77
N ALA A 123 0.29 4.67 -10.31
CA ALA A 123 1.48 3.97 -9.84
C ALA A 123 1.18 3.14 -8.58
N GLY A 124 0.45 3.69 -7.62
CA GLY A 124 0.04 2.97 -6.40
C GLY A 124 -0.87 1.78 -6.71
N LYS A 125 -1.87 1.99 -7.58
CA LYS A 125 -2.73 0.90 -8.04
C LYS A 125 -1.92 -0.20 -8.73
N LYS A 126 -1.01 0.16 -9.61
CA LYS A 126 -0.16 -0.80 -10.31
C LYS A 126 0.69 -1.63 -9.35
N MET A 127 1.27 -1.01 -8.31
CA MET A 127 2.00 -1.75 -7.28
C MET A 127 1.13 -2.81 -6.60
N LEU A 128 -0.10 -2.45 -6.24
CA LEU A 128 -1.04 -3.37 -5.61
C LEU A 128 -1.48 -4.49 -6.56
N ASP A 129 -1.69 -4.19 -7.84
CA ASP A 129 -2.11 -5.18 -8.84
C ASP A 129 -0.97 -6.18 -9.15
N GLU A 130 0.28 -5.73 -9.15
CA GLU A 130 1.46 -6.55 -9.44
C GLU A 130 1.78 -7.54 -8.30
N ASP A 131 1.42 -7.25 -7.05
CA ASP A 131 1.53 -8.23 -5.97
C ASP A 131 0.37 -9.23 -6.04
N THR A 132 0.67 -10.47 -6.39
CA THR A 132 -0.31 -11.55 -6.49
C THR A 132 -0.37 -12.43 -5.24
N GLN A 133 0.47 -12.18 -4.24
CA GLN A 133 0.57 -13.00 -3.03
C GLN A 133 -0.50 -12.65 -2.00
N VAL A 134 -0.92 -11.38 -1.99
CA VAL A 134 -1.92 -10.87 -1.06
C VAL A 134 -3.29 -10.76 -1.72
N ALA A 135 -4.33 -11.22 -1.05
CA ALA A 135 -5.71 -11.15 -1.55
C ALA A 135 -6.17 -9.69 -1.71
N ALA A 136 -6.98 -9.42 -2.73
CA ALA A 136 -7.45 -8.06 -3.06
C ALA A 136 -8.12 -7.33 -1.88
N GLY A 137 -8.85 -8.05 -1.02
CA GLY A 137 -9.48 -7.48 0.16
C GLY A 137 -8.52 -7.06 1.29
N ARG A 138 -7.22 -7.34 1.13
CA ARG A 138 -6.16 -6.96 2.07
C ARG A 138 -5.16 -5.99 1.46
N LYS A 139 -5.54 -5.33 0.39
CA LYS A 139 -4.76 -4.32 -0.31
C LYS A 139 -5.40 -2.97 -0.10
N SER A 140 -4.62 -2.00 0.30
CA SER A 140 -5.09 -0.64 0.57
C SER A 140 -4.17 0.40 -0.05
N LEU A 141 -4.77 1.48 -0.54
CA LEU A 141 -4.06 2.65 -1.02
C LEU A 141 -4.45 3.84 -0.13
N VAL A 142 -3.45 4.48 0.43
CA VAL A 142 -3.60 5.68 1.26
C VAL A 142 -3.05 6.86 0.48
N LEU A 143 -3.92 7.79 0.11
CA LEU A 143 -3.56 8.99 -0.63
C LEU A 143 -3.45 10.18 0.32
N LEU A 144 -2.31 10.87 0.28
CA LEU A 144 -2.06 12.13 0.98
C LEU A 144 -1.77 13.21 -0.06
N SER A 145 -2.69 14.16 -0.24
CA SER A 145 -2.62 15.26 -1.19
C SER A 145 -3.58 16.37 -0.76
N ASP A 146 -3.35 17.59 -1.19
CA ASP A 146 -4.33 18.69 -1.07
C ASP A 146 -5.43 18.63 -2.15
N GLY A 147 -5.33 17.66 -3.07
CA GLY A 147 -6.30 17.43 -4.12
C GLY A 147 -6.18 18.36 -5.34
N ILE A 148 -5.23 19.27 -5.34
CA ILE A 148 -5.00 20.18 -6.47
C ILE A 148 -4.05 19.52 -7.45
N THR A 149 -4.46 19.34 -8.70
CA THR A 149 -3.62 18.77 -9.76
C THR A 149 -3.50 19.74 -10.94
N TYR A 150 -2.31 19.85 -11.49
CA TYR A 150 -2.00 20.69 -12.65
C TYR A 150 -1.57 19.89 -13.87
N ILE A 151 -1.28 18.61 -13.68
CA ILE A 151 -0.76 17.71 -14.70
C ILE A 151 -1.51 16.39 -14.57
N PHE A 152 -1.69 15.68 -15.67
CA PHE A 152 -2.35 14.38 -15.65
C PHE A 152 -1.68 13.39 -16.64
N GLY A 153 -1.99 12.10 -16.45
CA GLY A 153 -1.55 11.00 -17.30
C GLY A 153 -0.16 10.48 -16.98
N GLU A 154 0.18 9.33 -17.53
CA GLU A 154 1.52 8.73 -17.41
C GLU A 154 2.59 9.60 -18.10
N LYS A 155 2.23 10.20 -19.23
CA LYS A 155 3.03 11.25 -19.84
C LYS A 155 2.50 12.58 -19.36
N PRO A 156 3.31 13.36 -18.64
CA PRO A 156 2.85 14.59 -18.05
C PRO A 156 2.21 15.53 -19.07
N THR A 157 0.93 15.72 -18.96
CA THR A 157 0.16 16.64 -19.79
C THR A 157 -0.49 17.67 -18.89
N ALA A 158 -0.16 18.93 -19.08
CA ALA A 158 -0.62 19.99 -18.20
C ALA A 158 -2.10 20.33 -18.44
N VAL A 159 -2.81 20.58 -17.37
CA VAL A 159 -4.21 21.04 -17.37
C VAL A 159 -4.38 22.39 -16.69
N ALA A 160 -3.32 22.87 -16.05
CA ALA A 160 -3.38 24.07 -15.27
C ALA A 160 -3.52 25.33 -16.16
N TRP A 161 -4.04 26.33 -15.57
CA TRP A 161 -3.96 27.71 -16.00
C TRP A 161 -2.79 28.40 -15.29
N GLY A 162 -2.31 29.47 -15.85
CA GLY A 162 -1.21 30.25 -15.29
C GLY A 162 -1.47 31.74 -15.43
N PHE A 163 -0.47 32.53 -15.10
CA PHE A 163 -0.49 33.96 -15.24
C PHE A 163 0.58 34.38 -16.23
N GLU A 164 0.26 35.35 -17.05
CA GLU A 164 1.28 36.03 -17.83
C GLU A 164 2.15 36.91 -16.92
N ASN A 165 3.28 37.34 -17.46
CA ASN A 165 4.18 38.23 -16.73
C ASN A 165 3.56 39.58 -16.37
N ASP A 166 2.48 39.97 -17.04
CA ASP A 166 1.69 41.17 -16.74
C ASP A 166 0.66 40.97 -15.62
N GLY A 167 0.58 39.77 -15.05
CA GLY A 167 -0.34 39.41 -13.99
C GLY A 167 -1.74 38.98 -14.46
N SER A 168 -1.98 38.92 -15.77
CA SER A 168 -3.23 38.41 -16.30
C SER A 168 -3.33 36.91 -16.21
N GLU A 169 -4.49 36.43 -15.77
CA GLU A 169 -4.77 34.99 -15.69
C GLU A 169 -5.22 34.48 -17.05
N HIS A 170 -4.61 33.38 -17.48
CA HIS A 170 -5.01 32.73 -18.71
C HIS A 170 -4.82 31.23 -18.62
N SER A 171 -5.47 30.51 -19.51
CA SER A 171 -5.33 29.07 -19.56
C SER A 171 -3.88 28.69 -19.88
N TRP A 172 -3.34 27.86 -19.06
CA TRP A 172 -2.01 27.36 -19.25
C TRP A 172 -1.98 26.29 -20.32
N VAL A 173 -0.97 26.37 -21.15
CA VAL A 173 -0.78 25.49 -22.29
C VAL A 173 0.31 24.50 -21.97
N GLY A 174 0.05 23.24 -22.18
CA GLY A 174 1.05 22.20 -22.01
C GLY A 174 2.21 22.33 -22.98
N PRO A 175 3.22 21.43 -22.86
CA PRO A 175 4.40 21.45 -23.72
C PRO A 175 4.11 21.45 -25.23
N ASP A 176 2.99 20.87 -25.61
CA ASP A 176 2.54 20.75 -27.00
C ASP A 176 1.46 21.77 -27.37
N ASN A 177 1.39 22.87 -26.63
CA ASN A 177 0.38 23.92 -26.82
C ASN A 177 -1.06 23.42 -26.80
N TRP A 178 -1.35 22.39 -26.04
CA TRP A 178 -2.72 21.94 -25.88
C TRP A 178 -3.43 22.77 -24.82
N ILE A 179 -4.70 22.87 -24.96
CA ILE A 179 -5.60 23.59 -24.05
C ILE A 179 -6.71 22.62 -23.67
N LEU A 180 -7.13 22.66 -22.44
CA LEU A 180 -8.39 22.01 -22.04
C LEU A 180 -9.52 22.61 -22.86
N LYS A 181 -10.16 21.79 -23.65
CA LYS A 181 -11.33 22.14 -24.40
C LYS A 181 -12.58 21.58 -23.74
#